data_05ae6aede54fc4002a23c7297d35f77b
#
_entry.id   05ae6aede54fc4002a23c7297d35f77b
#
_cell.length_a   1.000
_cell.length_b   1.000
_cell.length_c   1.000
_cell.angle_alpha   90.00
_cell.angle_beta   90.00
_cell.angle_gamma   90.00
#
_symmetry.space_group_name_H-M   'P 1'
#
loop_
_entity.id
_entity.type
_entity.pdbx_description
1 polymer ?
#
loop_
_entity_poly.entity_id
_entity_poly.type
_entity_poly.pdbx_seq_one_letter_code
_entity_poly.pdbx_strand_id
1 'polypeptide(L)'
;MKRALVPLLAVAALVAGCGSGSGSGSGGSSGGSSSVSTATAASVLKAASDATKNATSAGFDAKLGIKLGGQLAGAGAGAAMLQGPLSLELKGHAGKATSGTGKFDVDFALNYTGGSFSGEALSPDGKTLYVRMPLLMGPGWHSLPLKGLNSNGAGASGSNSSTSKGLDQLKAAGADPGKWLENLSLSTANGQDTISADLDIAQVFADISTVSQNGITAKDKLQMALVQRAIKTAHGSLSFDSSTHLPTEENIKFAMDLPPSLQTQASGLKSIDLNLDIKFSDWNKDFTVKAPAGATPFNSSGLLGGLGA
;
A
#
# COMPACT_ATOMS: atom_id res chain seq x y z
N MET A 1 1.28 -4.36 20.83
CA MET A 1 1.18 -3.36 19.74
C MET A 1 1.47 -3.88 18.32
N LYS A 2 2.04 -5.07 18.09
CA LYS A 2 2.38 -5.57 16.74
C LYS A 2 1.20 -6.09 15.89
N ARG A 3 -0.02 -6.17 16.41
CA ARG A 3 -1.18 -6.78 15.73
C ARG A 3 -2.26 -5.80 15.24
N ALA A 4 -2.16 -4.51 15.54
CA ALA A 4 -3.20 -3.53 15.19
C ALA A 4 -2.98 -2.82 13.83
N LEU A 5 -1.85 -3.07 13.15
CA LEU A 5 -1.51 -2.46 11.86
C LEU A 5 -1.91 -3.31 10.63
N VAL A 6 -2.49 -4.49 10.87
CA VAL A 6 -2.84 -5.44 9.80
C VAL A 6 -3.93 -4.94 8.83
N PRO A 7 -4.96 -4.16 9.25
CA PRO A 7 -6.01 -3.74 8.32
C PRO A 7 -5.57 -2.71 7.27
N LEU A 8 -4.52 -1.92 7.55
CA LEU A 8 -4.05 -0.91 6.59
C LEU A 8 -3.39 -1.50 5.33
N LEU A 9 -2.86 -2.73 5.44
CA LEU A 9 -2.22 -3.46 4.33
C LEU A 9 -3.24 -4.22 3.46
N ALA A 10 -4.48 -4.41 3.93
CA ALA A 10 -5.49 -5.17 3.20
C ALA A 10 -6.01 -4.44 1.96
N VAL A 11 -6.00 -3.10 1.95
CA VAL A 11 -6.51 -2.30 0.82
C VAL A 11 -5.56 -2.38 -0.38
N ALA A 12 -4.25 -2.38 -0.15
CA ALA A 12 -3.26 -2.56 -1.23
C ALA A 12 -3.26 -4.00 -1.82
N ALA A 13 -3.80 -4.97 -1.08
CA ALA A 13 -3.89 -6.36 -1.54
C ALA A 13 -5.07 -6.63 -2.49
N LEU A 14 -6.03 -5.70 -2.62
CA LEU A 14 -7.19 -5.84 -3.48
C LEU A 14 -6.83 -5.89 -4.97
N VAL A 15 -5.76 -5.23 -5.38
CA VAL A 15 -5.27 -5.26 -6.75
C VAL A 15 -4.61 -6.60 -7.10
N ALA A 16 -4.02 -7.28 -6.13
CA ALA A 16 -3.29 -8.53 -6.36
C ALA A 16 -4.15 -9.79 -6.18
N GLY A 17 -5.33 -9.68 -5.58
CA GLY A 17 -6.09 -10.82 -5.04
C GLY A 17 -7.27 -11.33 -5.84
N CYS A 18 -7.81 -10.57 -6.82
CA CYS A 18 -9.04 -10.93 -7.53
C CYS A 18 -8.88 -11.94 -8.68
N GLY A 19 -7.83 -12.71 -8.73
CA GLY A 19 -7.45 -13.58 -9.84
C GLY A 19 -7.90 -15.04 -9.80
N SER A 20 -8.81 -15.51 -8.94
CA SER A 20 -9.32 -16.88 -9.03
C SER A 20 -10.58 -17.12 -8.18
N GLY A 21 -11.73 -17.05 -8.80
CA GLY A 21 -12.99 -17.48 -8.22
C GLY A 21 -14.05 -17.59 -9.31
N SER A 22 -14.20 -18.77 -9.92
CA SER A 22 -15.35 -19.14 -10.75
C SER A 22 -16.54 -19.42 -9.84
N GLY A 23 -17.52 -18.53 -9.84
CA GLY A 23 -18.82 -18.70 -9.20
C GLY A 23 -19.92 -18.23 -10.13
N SER A 24 -20.64 -19.17 -10.77
CA SER A 24 -21.87 -18.96 -11.50
C SER A 24 -23.00 -18.68 -10.51
N GLY A 25 -23.71 -17.58 -10.67
CA GLY A 25 -24.94 -17.26 -9.96
C GLY A 25 -25.81 -16.37 -10.82
N SER A 26 -26.92 -16.93 -11.33
CA SER A 26 -27.95 -16.28 -12.15
C SER A 26 -29.02 -15.60 -11.29
N GLY A 27 -29.50 -14.45 -11.75
CA GLY A 27 -30.89 -14.07 -11.62
C GLY A 27 -31.23 -12.83 -10.84
N GLY A 28 -31.95 -11.89 -11.48
CA GLY A 28 -32.86 -10.96 -10.82
C GLY A 28 -32.73 -9.50 -11.24
N SER A 29 -33.51 -9.14 -12.26
CA SER A 29 -33.73 -7.78 -12.75
C SER A 29 -34.70 -7.02 -11.84
N SER A 30 -34.38 -5.76 -11.45
CA SER A 30 -35.36 -4.66 -11.38
C SER A 30 -34.71 -3.31 -11.05
N GLY A 31 -34.87 -2.35 -11.94
CA GLY A 31 -35.22 -0.95 -11.74
C GLY A 31 -34.22 0.03 -11.09
N GLY A 32 -33.52 0.87 -11.89
CA GLY A 32 -33.43 2.28 -11.63
C GLY A 32 -32.33 2.75 -10.67
N SER A 33 -31.15 2.71 -11.09
CA SER A 33 -29.89 3.41 -10.82
C SER A 33 -28.85 2.48 -11.37
N SER A 34 -27.93 3.00 -12.19
CA SER A 34 -26.96 2.15 -12.88
C SER A 34 -25.94 1.54 -11.91
N SER A 35 -26.41 0.67 -11.03
CA SER A 35 -25.56 -0.26 -10.30
C SER A 35 -25.09 -1.31 -11.30
N VAL A 36 -23.92 -1.12 -11.84
CA VAL A 36 -23.26 -2.11 -12.67
C VAL A 36 -23.18 -3.40 -11.87
N SER A 37 -23.56 -4.51 -12.47
CA SER A 37 -23.56 -5.78 -11.75
C SER A 37 -22.14 -6.06 -11.24
N THR A 38 -22.04 -6.61 -10.04
CA THR A 38 -20.78 -7.09 -9.43
C THR A 38 -19.97 -7.96 -10.40
N ALA A 39 -20.66 -8.70 -11.27
CA ALA A 39 -20.05 -9.50 -12.33
C ALA A 39 -19.26 -8.67 -13.35
N THR A 40 -19.74 -7.48 -13.71
CA THR A 40 -19.04 -6.61 -14.67
C THR A 40 -17.79 -5.98 -14.04
N ALA A 41 -17.88 -5.51 -12.80
CA ALA A 41 -16.72 -5.00 -12.08
C ALA A 41 -15.64 -6.09 -11.88
N ALA A 42 -16.06 -7.31 -11.53
CA ALA A 42 -15.15 -8.45 -11.39
C ALA A 42 -14.47 -8.80 -12.72
N SER A 43 -15.16 -8.69 -13.86
CA SER A 43 -14.56 -8.96 -15.16
C SER A 43 -13.51 -7.90 -15.53
N VAL A 44 -13.75 -6.62 -15.25
CA VAL A 44 -12.80 -5.53 -15.46
C VAL A 44 -11.57 -5.73 -14.57
N LEU A 45 -11.74 -6.02 -13.29
CA LEU A 45 -10.63 -6.30 -12.37
C LEU A 45 -9.78 -7.49 -12.81
N LYS A 46 -10.44 -8.55 -13.33
CA LYS A 46 -9.72 -9.69 -13.87
C LYS A 46 -8.91 -9.31 -15.10
N ALA A 47 -9.50 -8.59 -16.05
CA ALA A 47 -8.80 -8.14 -17.25
C ALA A 47 -7.61 -7.23 -16.89
N ALA A 48 -7.78 -6.32 -15.94
CA ALA A 48 -6.71 -5.46 -15.43
C ALA A 48 -5.60 -6.23 -14.74
N SER A 49 -5.93 -7.23 -13.94
CA SER A 49 -4.95 -8.12 -13.32
C SER A 49 -4.12 -8.88 -14.37
N ASP A 50 -4.79 -9.39 -15.40
CA ASP A 50 -4.12 -10.13 -16.46
C ASP A 50 -3.24 -9.20 -17.33
N ALA A 51 -3.71 -7.98 -17.64
CA ALA A 51 -2.94 -6.97 -18.34
C ALA A 51 -1.68 -6.55 -17.55
N THR A 52 -1.83 -6.30 -16.25
CA THR A 52 -0.72 -5.91 -15.36
C THR A 52 0.33 -7.02 -15.21
N LYS A 53 -0.09 -8.30 -15.12
CA LYS A 53 0.85 -9.43 -15.06
C LYS A 53 1.73 -9.53 -16.31
N ASN A 54 1.18 -9.16 -17.46
CA ASN A 54 1.89 -9.19 -18.74
C ASN A 54 2.72 -7.93 -18.98
N ALA A 55 2.51 -6.87 -18.22
CA ALA A 55 3.27 -5.63 -18.35
C ALA A 55 4.76 -5.86 -18.06
N THR A 56 5.60 -5.18 -18.84
CA THR A 56 7.07 -5.24 -18.71
C THR A 56 7.63 -4.08 -17.92
N SER A 57 6.91 -2.96 -17.90
CA SER A 57 7.32 -1.74 -17.19
C SER A 57 6.13 -0.81 -16.97
N ALA A 58 6.29 0.09 -16.01
CA ALA A 58 5.38 1.20 -15.75
C ALA A 58 6.15 2.40 -15.18
N GLY A 59 5.73 3.60 -15.54
CA GLY A 59 6.02 4.82 -14.81
C GLY A 59 4.97 5.02 -13.73
N PHE A 60 5.33 5.67 -12.63
CA PHE A 60 4.39 6.00 -11.56
C PHE A 60 4.72 7.35 -10.91
N ASP A 61 3.68 8.01 -10.39
CA ASP A 61 3.74 9.18 -9.52
C ASP A 61 2.80 8.91 -8.35
N ALA A 62 3.38 8.67 -7.17
CA ALA A 62 2.61 8.27 -5.98
C ALA A 62 2.76 9.32 -4.89
N LYS A 63 1.64 9.68 -4.26
CA LYS A 63 1.57 10.61 -3.14
C LYS A 63 0.85 9.96 -1.97
N LEU A 64 1.55 9.80 -0.85
CA LEU A 64 1.00 9.33 0.40
C LEU A 64 0.95 10.47 1.39
N GLY A 65 -0.24 10.88 1.77
CA GLY A 65 -0.48 11.81 2.86
C GLY A 65 -0.90 11.08 4.12
N ILE A 66 -0.26 11.38 5.25
CA ILE A 66 -0.63 10.85 6.56
C ILE A 66 -0.78 12.03 7.51
N LYS A 67 -1.90 12.09 8.22
CA LYS A 67 -2.12 13.04 9.29
C LYS A 67 -2.49 12.28 10.56
N LEU A 68 -1.69 12.47 11.60
CA LEU A 68 -1.92 11.91 12.91
C LEU A 68 -2.46 13.02 13.83
N GLY A 69 -3.62 12.80 14.41
CA GLY A 69 -4.21 13.70 15.40
C GLY A 69 -3.85 13.27 16.81
N GLY A 70 -3.70 14.26 17.72
CA GLY A 70 -3.35 14.01 19.12
C GLY A 70 -1.91 14.42 19.45
N GLN A 71 -1.54 14.20 20.72
CA GLN A 71 -0.17 14.42 21.20
C GLN A 71 0.47 13.05 21.46
N LEU A 72 1.45 12.70 20.64
CA LEU A 72 2.20 11.46 20.82
C LEU A 72 3.15 11.62 22.01
N ALA A 73 2.80 11.03 23.14
CA ALA A 73 3.60 11.08 24.36
C ALA A 73 4.83 10.15 24.27
N GLY A 74 5.99 10.61 24.69
CA GLY A 74 7.16 9.76 24.94
C GLY A 74 8.03 9.42 23.73
N ALA A 75 7.82 10.03 22.60
CA ALA A 75 8.63 9.78 21.42
C ALA A 75 9.54 10.99 21.15
N GLY A 76 10.79 10.99 21.56
CA GLY A 76 11.78 12.05 21.36
C GLY A 76 11.70 12.88 20.07
N ALA A 77 12.79 13.29 19.47
CA ALA A 77 12.80 14.12 18.24
C ALA A 77 11.96 13.52 17.08
N GLY A 78 11.82 12.20 16.98
CA GLY A 78 10.99 11.54 15.98
C GLY A 78 9.47 11.79 16.15
N ALA A 79 8.98 12.06 17.37
CA ALA A 79 7.55 12.39 17.56
C ALA A 79 7.19 13.78 17.04
N ALA A 80 8.11 14.72 17.13
CA ALA A 80 7.88 16.06 16.59
C ALA A 80 7.63 16.01 15.08
N MET A 81 8.28 15.13 14.36
CA MET A 81 8.04 14.89 12.93
C MET A 81 6.64 14.33 12.66
N LEU A 82 6.12 13.52 13.58
CA LEU A 82 4.84 12.84 13.44
C LEU A 82 3.64 13.68 13.95
N GLN A 83 3.88 14.82 14.61
CA GLN A 83 2.83 15.69 15.15
C GLN A 83 2.13 16.57 14.09
N GLY A 84 2.49 16.45 12.84
CA GLY A 84 1.89 17.20 11.75
C GLY A 84 1.59 16.31 10.54
N PRO A 85 1.12 16.91 9.45
CA PRO A 85 0.94 16.18 8.22
C PRO A 85 2.29 15.71 7.68
N LEU A 86 2.34 14.43 7.33
CA LEU A 86 3.42 13.81 6.58
C LEU A 86 2.98 13.63 5.13
N SER A 87 3.85 13.95 4.19
CA SER A 87 3.62 13.67 2.77
C SER A 87 4.86 12.99 2.19
N LEU A 88 4.66 11.78 1.66
CA LEU A 88 5.66 11.07 0.90
C LEU A 88 5.28 11.11 -0.58
N GLU A 89 6.15 11.64 -1.39
CA GLU A 89 6.02 11.62 -2.85
C GLU A 89 7.07 10.68 -3.43
N LEU A 90 6.64 9.82 -4.36
CA LEU A 90 7.49 8.86 -5.08
C LEU A 90 7.20 9.03 -6.56
N LYS A 91 8.22 9.21 -7.37
CA LYS A 91 8.07 9.31 -8.82
C LYS A 91 9.18 8.53 -9.50
N GLY A 92 8.82 7.72 -10.48
CA GLY A 92 9.84 6.93 -11.16
C GLY A 92 9.27 5.88 -12.09
N HIS A 93 10.10 4.89 -12.36
CA HIS A 93 9.77 3.77 -13.23
C HIS A 93 10.13 2.44 -12.56
N ALA A 94 9.37 1.42 -12.84
CA ALA A 94 9.66 0.05 -12.45
C ALA A 94 9.42 -0.89 -13.62
N GLY A 95 10.23 -1.94 -13.74
CA GLY A 95 10.08 -2.90 -14.82
C GLY A 95 10.94 -4.13 -14.66
N LYS A 96 10.86 -5.04 -15.62
CA LYS A 96 11.66 -6.27 -15.65
C LYS A 96 13.04 -5.95 -16.22
N ALA A 97 14.09 -6.37 -15.53
CA ALA A 97 15.45 -6.33 -16.09
C ALA A 97 15.65 -7.52 -17.02
N THR A 98 16.65 -7.43 -17.91
CA THR A 98 17.04 -8.52 -18.82
C THR A 98 17.39 -9.82 -18.09
N SER A 99 17.84 -9.72 -16.83
CA SER A 99 18.11 -10.86 -15.93
C SER A 99 16.86 -11.50 -15.33
N GLY A 100 15.65 -11.00 -15.64
CA GLY A 100 14.39 -11.47 -15.05
C GLY A 100 14.09 -10.93 -13.65
N THR A 101 15.01 -10.18 -13.05
CA THR A 101 14.81 -9.43 -11.79
C THR A 101 14.23 -8.05 -12.09
N GLY A 102 13.71 -7.36 -11.06
CA GLY A 102 13.18 -6.01 -11.25
C GLY A 102 14.29 -4.97 -11.46
N LYS A 103 14.06 -3.99 -12.31
CA LYS A 103 14.83 -2.75 -12.38
C LYS A 103 13.92 -1.59 -12.02
N PHE A 104 14.45 -0.56 -11.40
CA PHE A 104 13.68 0.65 -11.07
C PHE A 104 14.58 1.87 -10.90
N ASP A 105 13.97 3.03 -11.05
CA ASP A 105 14.47 4.33 -10.65
C ASP A 105 13.35 5.09 -9.95
N VAL A 106 13.63 5.73 -8.83
CA VAL A 106 12.64 6.43 -8.02
C VAL A 106 13.25 7.67 -7.40
N ASP A 107 12.64 8.81 -7.65
CA ASP A 107 12.82 10.01 -6.85
C ASP A 107 11.82 9.98 -5.70
N PHE A 108 12.26 10.34 -4.51
CA PHE A 108 11.38 10.44 -3.37
C PHE A 108 11.55 11.74 -2.60
N ALA A 109 10.47 12.25 -2.05
CA ALA A 109 10.47 13.40 -1.16
C ALA A 109 9.55 13.12 0.03
N LEU A 110 10.07 13.30 1.24
CA LEU A 110 9.31 13.27 2.48
C LEU A 110 9.21 14.68 3.04
N ASN A 111 7.99 15.18 3.17
CA ASN A 111 7.69 16.45 3.81
C ASN A 111 7.02 16.19 5.16
N TYR A 112 7.41 16.92 6.18
CA TYR A 112 6.88 16.82 7.53
C TYR A 112 6.86 18.20 8.20
N THR A 113 6.17 18.32 9.31
CA THR A 113 6.17 19.59 10.08
C THR A 113 7.59 19.88 10.61
N GLY A 114 8.19 20.91 10.05
CA GLY A 114 9.54 21.34 10.43
C GLY A 114 10.62 21.06 9.39
N GLY A 115 10.30 20.37 8.27
CA GLY A 115 11.27 20.18 7.22
C GLY A 115 10.85 19.25 6.10
N SER A 116 11.80 19.02 5.21
CA SER A 116 11.68 18.04 4.16
C SER A 116 13.02 17.41 3.86
N PHE A 117 13.00 16.17 3.37
CA PHE A 117 14.18 15.61 2.74
C PHE A 117 13.78 14.87 1.47
N SER A 118 14.69 14.83 0.52
CA SER A 118 14.50 14.14 -0.75
C SER A 118 15.73 13.29 -1.06
N GLY A 119 15.54 12.36 -1.96
CA GLY A 119 16.58 11.49 -2.42
C GLY A 119 16.19 10.74 -3.66
N GLU A 120 17.09 9.91 -4.09
CA GLU A 120 16.93 9.06 -5.27
C GLU A 120 17.29 7.63 -4.87
N ALA A 121 16.57 6.68 -5.42
CA ALA A 121 16.85 5.26 -5.27
C ALA A 121 16.74 4.58 -6.62
N LEU A 122 17.69 3.74 -6.97
CA LEU A 122 17.64 3.00 -8.23
C LEU A 122 18.25 1.61 -8.10
N SER A 123 17.80 0.71 -8.94
CA SER A 123 18.38 -0.61 -9.11
C SER A 123 18.36 -1.00 -10.59
N PRO A 124 19.51 -1.16 -11.25
CA PRO A 124 19.55 -1.54 -12.66
C PRO A 124 19.30 -3.03 -12.87
N ASP A 125 19.51 -3.86 -11.85
CA ASP A 125 19.57 -5.31 -11.98
C ASP A 125 18.72 -6.07 -10.94
N GLY A 126 18.03 -5.34 -10.05
CA GLY A 126 17.25 -5.92 -8.94
C GLY A 126 18.09 -6.64 -7.89
N LYS A 127 19.42 -6.50 -7.91
CA LYS A 127 20.34 -7.12 -6.95
C LYS A 127 21.03 -6.11 -6.06
N THR A 128 21.29 -4.92 -6.60
CA THR A 128 21.96 -3.82 -5.89
C THR A 128 21.03 -2.62 -5.88
N LEU A 129 20.76 -2.10 -4.69
CA LEU A 129 20.08 -0.83 -4.47
C LEU A 129 21.14 0.27 -4.39
N TYR A 130 20.99 1.32 -5.17
CA TYR A 130 21.75 2.54 -5.07
C TYR A 130 20.85 3.63 -4.51
N VAL A 131 21.31 4.34 -3.48
CA VAL A 131 20.55 5.40 -2.82
C VAL A 131 21.40 6.65 -2.68
N ARG A 132 20.78 7.79 -2.92
CA ARG A 132 21.36 9.11 -2.68
C ARG A 132 20.40 9.92 -1.82
N MET A 133 20.81 10.28 -0.61
CA MET A 133 20.08 11.12 0.34
C MET A 133 21.01 12.20 0.88
N PRO A 134 21.16 13.34 0.20
CA PRO A 134 22.20 14.32 0.50
C PRO A 134 22.19 14.83 1.93
N LEU A 135 21.01 15.03 2.52
CA LEU A 135 20.86 15.51 3.90
C LEU A 135 21.22 14.47 4.97
N LEU A 136 21.06 13.18 4.66
CA LEU A 136 21.26 12.11 5.65
C LEU A 136 22.60 11.38 5.47
N MET A 137 23.06 11.25 4.25
CA MET A 137 24.19 10.40 3.89
C MET A 137 25.30 11.16 3.14
N GLY A 138 25.14 12.49 2.93
CA GLY A 138 26.03 13.27 2.09
C GLY A 138 25.68 13.17 0.59
N PRO A 139 26.37 13.93 -0.28
CA PRO A 139 25.97 14.11 -1.67
C PRO A 139 26.23 12.89 -2.58
N GLY A 140 26.95 11.89 -2.09
CA GLY A 140 27.34 10.72 -2.87
C GLY A 140 26.26 9.66 -2.99
N TRP A 141 26.48 8.73 -3.89
CA TRP A 141 25.68 7.52 -4.01
C TRP A 141 26.21 6.44 -3.08
N HIS A 142 25.28 5.69 -2.47
CA HIS A 142 25.58 4.54 -1.62
C HIS A 142 24.96 3.29 -2.21
N SER A 143 25.67 2.17 -2.15
CA SER A 143 25.21 0.89 -2.66
C SER A 143 24.91 -0.10 -1.54
N LEU A 144 23.78 -0.80 -1.64
CA LEU A 144 23.38 -1.87 -0.72
C LEU A 144 23.00 -3.12 -1.53
N PRO A 145 23.50 -4.30 -1.17
CA PRO A 145 23.02 -5.53 -1.76
C PRO A 145 21.59 -5.82 -1.32
N LEU A 146 20.66 -5.96 -2.28
CA LEU A 146 19.25 -6.29 -1.97
C LEU A 146 19.07 -7.67 -1.35
N LYS A 147 20.01 -8.59 -1.60
CA LYS A 147 19.98 -9.96 -1.05
C LYS A 147 20.02 -10.05 0.47
N GLY A 148 20.51 -9.01 1.16
CA GLY A 148 20.56 -8.93 2.63
C GLY A 148 19.36 -8.23 3.27
N LEU A 149 18.58 -7.47 2.51
CA LEU A 149 17.42 -6.73 3.03
C LEU A 149 16.21 -7.63 3.26
N ASN A 150 16.15 -8.77 2.58
CA ASN A 150 15.02 -9.70 2.69
C ASN A 150 15.07 -10.60 3.94
N SER A 151 16.18 -10.63 4.69
CA SER A 151 16.34 -11.56 5.82
C SER A 151 16.06 -10.95 7.19
N ASN A 152 16.10 -9.61 7.36
CA ASN A 152 16.05 -9.01 8.71
C ASN A 152 15.19 -7.74 8.85
N GLY A 153 14.15 -7.58 8.07
CA GLY A 153 13.15 -6.54 8.35
C GLY A 153 13.14 -5.37 7.37
N ALA A 154 11.94 -4.97 7.04
CA ALA A 154 11.53 -3.69 6.42
C ALA A 154 12.24 -3.28 5.12
N GLY A 155 12.42 -4.19 4.19
CA GLY A 155 12.88 -3.87 2.83
C GLY A 155 11.76 -4.00 1.80
N ALA A 156 11.60 -2.99 0.96
CA ALA A 156 10.52 -2.82 0.00
C ALA A 156 10.44 -3.85 -1.14
N SER A 157 11.24 -4.90 -1.17
CA SER A 157 11.19 -5.92 -2.22
C SER A 157 10.67 -7.26 -1.73
N GLY A 158 9.50 -7.28 -1.20
CA GLY A 158 8.87 -8.50 -0.70
C GLY A 158 7.47 -8.29 -0.16
N SER A 159 6.92 -7.08 -0.28
CA SER A 159 5.56 -6.81 0.18
C SER A 159 4.54 -7.76 -0.47
N ASN A 160 4.75 -8.16 -1.72
CA ASN A 160 3.85 -9.11 -2.38
C ASN A 160 3.92 -10.53 -1.78
N SER A 161 5.07 -11.00 -1.25
CA SER A 161 5.16 -12.38 -0.74
C SER A 161 4.62 -12.53 0.69
N SER A 162 4.74 -11.53 1.55
CA SER A 162 4.17 -11.61 2.90
C SER A 162 2.70 -11.24 2.92
N THR A 163 2.29 -10.26 2.12
CA THR A 163 0.89 -9.84 1.99
C THR A 163 0.08 -10.89 1.23
N SER A 164 0.61 -11.44 0.13
CA SER A 164 -0.03 -12.54 -0.59
C SER A 164 -0.12 -13.80 0.26
N LYS A 165 0.93 -14.18 0.98
CA LYS A 165 0.88 -15.32 1.92
C LYS A 165 -0.15 -15.10 3.03
N GLY A 166 -0.26 -13.88 3.58
CA GLY A 166 -1.29 -13.54 4.56
C GLY A 166 -2.70 -13.66 3.98
N LEU A 167 -2.91 -13.15 2.77
CA LEU A 167 -4.18 -13.27 2.06
C LEU A 167 -4.50 -14.72 1.67
N ASP A 168 -3.50 -15.49 1.23
CA ASP A 168 -3.66 -16.91 0.91
C ASP A 168 -4.00 -17.73 2.16
N GLN A 169 -3.39 -17.41 3.32
CA GLN A 169 -3.74 -18.02 4.59
C GLN A 169 -5.18 -17.65 5.01
N LEU A 170 -5.60 -16.40 4.84
CA LEU A 170 -6.96 -15.97 5.08
C LEU A 170 -7.96 -16.73 4.19
N LYS A 171 -7.68 -16.83 2.88
CA LYS A 171 -8.50 -17.60 1.94
C LYS A 171 -8.55 -19.08 2.28
N ALA A 172 -7.41 -19.70 2.63
CA ALA A 172 -7.34 -21.10 3.04
C ALA A 172 -8.14 -21.37 4.33
N ALA A 173 -8.30 -20.36 5.18
CA ALA A 173 -9.11 -20.44 6.38
C ALA A 173 -10.60 -20.06 6.16
N GLY A 174 -11.01 -19.84 4.91
CA GLY A 174 -12.40 -19.59 4.52
C GLY A 174 -12.79 -18.12 4.41
N ALA A 175 -11.85 -17.19 4.53
CA ALA A 175 -12.12 -15.78 4.26
C ALA A 175 -12.39 -15.57 2.76
N ASP A 176 -13.36 -14.73 2.46
CA ASP A 176 -13.72 -14.33 1.10
C ASP A 176 -13.49 -12.83 0.91
N PRO A 177 -12.29 -12.42 0.43
CA PRO A 177 -11.98 -11.01 0.22
C PRO A 177 -12.94 -10.29 -0.73
N GLY A 178 -13.67 -11.02 -1.58
CA GLY A 178 -14.70 -10.44 -2.43
C GLY A 178 -15.87 -9.86 -1.64
N LYS A 179 -16.12 -10.37 -0.44
CA LYS A 179 -17.15 -9.87 0.48
C LYS A 179 -16.70 -8.69 1.33
N TRP A 180 -15.43 -8.33 1.27
CA TRP A 180 -14.89 -7.17 2.00
C TRP A 180 -15.21 -5.85 1.33
N LEU A 181 -15.75 -5.89 0.10
CA LEU A 181 -16.11 -4.70 -0.66
C LEU A 181 -17.61 -4.47 -0.61
N GLU A 182 -17.98 -3.27 -0.22
CA GLU A 182 -19.35 -2.77 -0.28
C GLU A 182 -19.42 -1.52 -1.15
N ASN A 183 -20.63 -1.12 -1.54
CA ASN A 183 -20.87 0.04 -2.41
C ASN A 183 -20.07 -0.01 -3.73
N LEU A 184 -19.83 -1.23 -4.23
CA LEU A 184 -19.06 -1.42 -5.46
C LEU A 184 -19.77 -0.74 -6.64
N SER A 185 -19.04 0.15 -7.29
CA SER A 185 -19.52 0.86 -8.48
C SER A 185 -18.48 0.78 -9.60
N LEU A 186 -18.97 0.76 -10.84
CA LEU A 186 -18.16 0.89 -12.04
C LEU A 186 -18.71 2.05 -12.85
N SER A 187 -17.86 2.96 -13.25
CA SER A 187 -18.18 4.04 -14.18
C SER A 187 -17.22 4.00 -15.36
N THR A 188 -17.74 4.28 -16.55
CA THR A 188 -16.92 4.41 -17.76
C THR A 188 -17.07 5.83 -18.30
N ALA A 189 -15.98 6.55 -18.39
CA ALA A 189 -15.96 7.91 -18.94
C ALA A 189 -14.60 8.20 -19.61
N ASN A 190 -14.63 8.90 -20.73
CA ASN A 190 -13.43 9.35 -21.43
C ASN A 190 -12.40 8.23 -21.76
N GLY A 191 -12.88 7.02 -22.04
CA GLY A 191 -12.00 5.88 -22.32
C GLY A 191 -11.35 5.28 -21.06
N GLN A 192 -11.87 5.58 -19.88
CA GLN A 192 -11.43 5.00 -18.61
C GLN A 192 -12.58 4.28 -17.91
N ASP A 193 -12.30 3.13 -17.36
CA ASP A 193 -13.15 2.38 -16.46
C ASP A 193 -12.67 2.63 -15.01
N THR A 194 -13.53 3.15 -14.16
CA THR A 194 -13.22 3.40 -12.75
C THR A 194 -14.08 2.52 -11.87
N ILE A 195 -13.45 1.70 -11.06
CA ILE A 195 -14.08 0.90 -10.02
C ILE A 195 -13.84 1.59 -8.69
N SER A 196 -14.92 1.81 -7.93
CA SER A 196 -14.84 2.37 -6.58
C SER A 196 -15.58 1.45 -5.60
N ALA A 197 -15.06 1.33 -4.40
CA ALA A 197 -15.67 0.54 -3.34
C ALA A 197 -15.30 1.08 -1.96
N ASP A 198 -16.15 0.79 -0.99
CA ASP A 198 -15.83 0.92 0.43
C ASP A 198 -15.41 -0.45 0.98
N LEU A 199 -14.59 -0.46 2.03
CA LEU A 199 -14.19 -1.68 2.71
C LEU A 199 -15.22 -1.99 3.80
N ASP A 200 -15.87 -3.15 3.72
CA ASP A 200 -16.71 -3.68 4.80
C ASP A 200 -15.82 -4.12 5.98
N ILE A 201 -15.58 -3.19 6.87
CA ILE A 201 -14.73 -3.38 8.04
C ILE A 201 -15.29 -4.48 8.95
N ALA A 202 -16.63 -4.63 9.02
CA ALA A 202 -17.27 -5.67 9.84
C ALA A 202 -16.93 -7.05 9.31
N GLN A 203 -17.05 -7.24 7.98
CA GLN A 203 -16.75 -8.51 7.33
C GLN A 203 -15.24 -8.84 7.41
N VAL A 204 -14.36 -7.85 7.21
CA VAL A 204 -12.91 -8.04 7.38
C VAL A 204 -12.57 -8.55 8.77
N PHE A 205 -13.13 -7.92 9.82
CA PHE A 205 -12.89 -8.37 11.21
C PHE A 205 -13.54 -9.73 11.51
N ALA A 206 -14.69 -10.03 10.93
CA ALA A 206 -15.32 -11.34 11.06
C ALA A 206 -14.42 -12.44 10.49
N ASP A 207 -13.89 -12.24 9.30
CA ASP A 207 -13.00 -13.19 8.62
C ASP A 207 -11.67 -13.36 9.38
N ILE A 208 -11.06 -12.26 9.83
CA ILE A 208 -9.85 -12.31 10.68
C ILE A 208 -10.12 -13.11 11.97
N SER A 209 -11.31 -12.93 12.56
CA SER A 209 -11.71 -13.66 13.78
C SER A 209 -11.82 -15.17 13.53
N THR A 210 -12.32 -15.57 12.35
CA THR A 210 -12.49 -16.97 11.97
C THR A 210 -11.14 -17.65 11.76
N VAL A 211 -10.18 -16.93 11.15
CA VAL A 211 -8.83 -17.46 10.88
C VAL A 211 -8.00 -17.59 12.15
N SER A 212 -8.22 -16.72 13.11
CA SER A 212 -7.51 -16.74 14.39
C SER A 212 -8.04 -17.83 15.35
N GLN A 213 -8.25 -19.06 14.85
CA GLN A 213 -8.86 -20.19 15.58
C GLN A 213 -8.18 -20.54 16.90
N ASN A 214 -6.99 -20.05 17.19
CA ASN A 214 -6.24 -20.29 18.43
C ASN A 214 -6.34 -19.10 19.41
N GLY A 215 -7.55 -18.67 19.75
CA GLY A 215 -7.77 -17.90 20.97
C GLY A 215 -7.80 -16.39 20.81
N ILE A 216 -8.71 -15.86 19.98
CA ILE A 216 -9.15 -14.47 20.19
C ILE A 216 -9.87 -14.43 21.54
N THR A 217 -9.28 -13.78 22.52
CA THR A 217 -9.87 -13.60 23.83
C THR A 217 -11.08 -12.67 23.77
N ALA A 218 -11.95 -12.70 24.78
CA ALA A 218 -13.05 -11.74 24.89
C ALA A 218 -12.54 -10.29 24.87
N LYS A 219 -11.35 -10.04 25.42
CA LYS A 219 -10.68 -8.74 25.39
C LYS A 219 -10.30 -8.33 23.97
N ASP A 220 -9.73 -9.25 23.17
CA ASP A 220 -9.36 -8.97 21.79
C ASP A 220 -10.60 -8.66 20.94
N LYS A 221 -11.71 -9.39 21.13
CA LYS A 221 -12.99 -9.12 20.45
C LYS A 221 -13.53 -7.73 20.79
N LEU A 222 -13.46 -7.34 22.05
CA LEU A 222 -13.87 -6.00 22.45
C LEU A 222 -12.98 -4.92 21.81
N GLN A 223 -11.66 -5.12 21.78
CA GLN A 223 -10.74 -4.19 21.12
C GLN A 223 -11.01 -4.10 19.62
N MET A 224 -11.26 -5.22 18.94
CA MET A 224 -11.63 -5.24 17.52
C MET A 224 -12.92 -4.46 17.27
N ALA A 225 -13.95 -4.64 18.10
CA ALA A 225 -15.20 -3.89 17.98
C ALA A 225 -15.00 -2.37 18.20
N LEU A 226 -14.10 -1.97 19.10
CA LEU A 226 -13.75 -0.56 19.29
C LEU A 226 -13.00 0.02 18.08
N VAL A 227 -12.07 -0.72 17.50
CA VAL A 227 -11.33 -0.31 16.29
C VAL A 227 -12.30 -0.21 15.11
N GLN A 228 -13.19 -1.18 14.93
CA GLN A 228 -14.21 -1.15 13.88
C GLN A 228 -15.06 0.12 13.92
N ARG A 229 -15.54 0.49 15.13
CA ARG A 229 -16.32 1.72 15.33
C ARG A 229 -15.49 3.01 15.14
N ALA A 230 -14.19 2.93 15.33
CA ALA A 230 -13.29 4.05 15.16
C ALA A 230 -13.05 4.41 13.69
N ILE A 231 -13.17 3.44 12.78
CA ILE A 231 -12.97 3.67 11.35
C ILE A 231 -14.16 4.45 10.80
N LYS A 232 -13.88 5.59 10.17
CA LYS A 232 -14.87 6.50 9.58
C LYS A 232 -14.97 6.33 8.08
N THR A 233 -13.84 6.09 7.46
CA THR A 233 -13.74 5.94 6.00
C THR A 233 -12.69 4.88 5.69
N ALA A 234 -13.03 3.99 4.81
CA ALA A 234 -12.10 3.05 4.18
C ALA A 234 -12.58 2.87 2.73
N HIS A 235 -12.16 3.78 1.86
CA HIS A 235 -12.61 3.88 0.48
C HIS A 235 -11.44 3.71 -0.46
N GLY A 236 -11.67 3.00 -1.57
CA GLY A 236 -10.70 2.84 -2.65
C GLY A 236 -11.33 3.03 -4.01
N SER A 237 -10.55 3.58 -4.95
CA SER A 237 -10.90 3.58 -6.36
C SER A 237 -9.71 3.23 -7.23
N LEU A 238 -9.96 2.55 -8.33
CA LEU A 238 -8.96 2.12 -9.28
C LEU A 238 -9.49 2.37 -10.70
N SER A 239 -8.74 3.18 -11.46
CA SER A 239 -9.06 3.53 -12.83
C SER A 239 -8.15 2.78 -13.79
N PHE A 240 -8.72 2.37 -14.92
CA PHE A 240 -8.04 1.63 -15.98
C PHE A 240 -8.32 2.28 -17.33
N ASP A 241 -7.40 2.18 -18.25
CA ASP A 241 -7.68 2.42 -19.66
C ASP A 241 -8.61 1.33 -20.19
N SER A 242 -9.79 1.71 -20.72
CA SER A 242 -10.82 0.75 -21.15
C SER A 242 -10.38 -0.17 -22.30
N SER A 243 -9.37 0.22 -23.08
CA SER A 243 -8.89 -0.55 -24.24
C SER A 243 -7.79 -1.54 -23.85
N THR A 244 -6.88 -1.14 -22.99
CA THR A 244 -5.72 -1.95 -22.57
C THR A 244 -5.91 -2.64 -21.23
N HIS A 245 -6.89 -2.19 -20.45
CA HIS A 245 -7.14 -2.58 -19.05
C HIS A 245 -5.94 -2.35 -18.11
N LEU A 246 -4.97 -1.54 -18.52
CA LEU A 246 -3.84 -1.17 -17.67
C LEU A 246 -4.28 -0.09 -16.68
N PRO A 247 -3.87 -0.17 -15.39
CA PRO A 247 -4.16 0.85 -14.41
C PRO A 247 -3.65 2.24 -14.85
N THR A 248 -4.45 3.26 -14.61
CA THR A 248 -4.09 4.67 -14.84
C THR A 248 -4.01 5.45 -13.55
N GLU A 249 -4.86 5.12 -12.56
CA GLU A 249 -4.87 5.80 -11.27
C GLU A 249 -5.41 4.89 -10.17
N GLU A 250 -4.84 4.99 -8.98
CA GLU A 250 -5.32 4.35 -7.76
C GLU A 250 -5.44 5.39 -6.65
N ASN A 251 -6.59 5.44 -5.98
CA ASN A 251 -6.83 6.31 -4.85
C ASN A 251 -7.30 5.48 -3.65
N ILE A 252 -6.69 5.71 -2.48
CA ILE A 252 -7.11 5.10 -1.23
C ILE A 252 -7.29 6.19 -0.18
N LYS A 253 -8.42 6.17 0.50
CA LYS A 253 -8.73 7.06 1.61
C LYS A 253 -9.09 6.25 2.83
N PHE A 254 -8.40 6.51 3.92
CA PHE A 254 -8.66 5.89 5.20
C PHE A 254 -8.70 6.96 6.28
N ALA A 255 -9.73 6.92 7.11
CA ALA A 255 -9.84 7.79 8.27
C ALA A 255 -10.34 7.02 9.48
N MET A 256 -9.72 7.28 10.64
CA MET A 256 -10.06 6.63 11.90
C MET A 256 -9.96 7.62 13.06
N ASP A 257 -10.98 7.63 13.94
CA ASP A 257 -10.99 8.38 15.19
C ASP A 257 -10.93 7.41 16.38
N LEU A 258 -9.83 7.40 17.10
CA LEU A 258 -9.62 6.50 18.23
C LEU A 258 -10.49 6.91 19.44
N PRO A 259 -11.31 6.00 19.99
CA PRO A 259 -12.03 6.29 21.23
C PRO A 259 -11.05 6.47 22.41
N PRO A 260 -11.43 7.22 23.46
CA PRO A 260 -10.55 7.56 24.58
C PRO A 260 -9.85 6.35 25.22
N SER A 261 -10.53 5.21 25.28
CA SER A 261 -9.98 3.95 25.80
C SER A 261 -8.80 3.39 24.99
N LEU A 262 -8.73 3.66 23.68
CA LEU A 262 -7.62 3.26 22.82
C LEU A 262 -6.54 4.34 22.72
N GLN A 263 -6.88 5.63 22.91
CA GLN A 263 -5.92 6.73 22.85
C GLN A 263 -4.77 6.57 23.86
N THR A 264 -5.09 6.16 25.10
CA THR A 264 -4.09 5.91 26.14
C THR A 264 -3.12 4.80 25.72
N GLN A 265 -3.64 3.72 25.11
CA GLN A 265 -2.82 2.60 24.64
C GLN A 265 -2.00 2.98 23.38
N ALA A 266 -2.47 3.94 22.61
CA ALA A 266 -1.84 4.46 21.41
C ALA A 266 -0.97 5.71 21.68
N SER A 267 -0.51 5.87 22.94
CA SER A 267 0.38 6.99 23.32
C SER A 267 -0.16 8.38 22.99
N GLY A 268 -1.48 8.57 23.13
CA GLY A 268 -2.15 9.85 22.91
C GLY A 268 -2.60 10.10 21.45
N LEU A 269 -2.43 9.15 20.57
CA LEU A 269 -2.97 9.23 19.19
C LEU A 269 -4.50 9.28 19.24
N LYS A 270 -5.11 10.27 18.59
CA LYS A 270 -6.56 10.49 18.56
C LYS A 270 -7.17 10.13 17.22
N SER A 271 -6.50 10.44 16.13
CA SER A 271 -6.97 10.13 14.78
C SER A 271 -5.85 9.77 13.84
N ILE A 272 -6.21 9.06 12.78
CA ILE A 272 -5.34 8.76 11.64
C ILE A 272 -6.15 9.08 10.38
N ASP A 273 -5.60 9.95 9.54
CA ASP A 273 -6.08 10.16 8.17
C ASP A 273 -4.96 9.76 7.21
N LEU A 274 -5.29 8.92 6.23
CA LEU A 274 -4.37 8.46 5.20
C LEU A 274 -5.01 8.69 3.84
N ASN A 275 -4.23 9.27 2.94
CA ASN A 275 -4.57 9.45 1.54
C ASN A 275 -3.42 8.90 0.70
N LEU A 276 -3.71 7.97 -0.18
CA LEU A 276 -2.78 7.48 -1.19
C LEU A 276 -3.37 7.79 -2.57
N ASP A 277 -2.56 8.42 -3.41
CA ASP A 277 -2.85 8.70 -4.81
C ASP A 277 -1.68 8.18 -5.62
N ILE A 278 -1.95 7.30 -6.59
CA ILE A 278 -0.94 6.76 -7.50
C ILE A 278 -1.44 6.95 -8.91
N LYS A 279 -0.63 7.60 -9.75
CA LYS A 279 -0.85 7.69 -11.20
C LYS A 279 0.15 6.80 -11.91
N PHE A 280 -0.35 6.02 -12.84
CA PHE A 280 0.47 5.14 -13.66
C PHE A 280 0.56 5.67 -15.07
N SER A 281 1.74 5.51 -15.68
CA SER A 281 2.03 5.95 -17.03
C SER A 281 3.06 5.02 -17.68
N ASP A 282 3.39 5.30 -18.93
CA ASP A 282 4.51 4.68 -19.64
C ASP A 282 4.54 3.15 -19.58
N TRP A 283 3.37 2.53 -19.58
CA TRP A 283 3.22 1.10 -19.60
C TRP A 283 3.95 0.48 -20.81
N ASN A 284 4.74 -0.57 -20.53
CA ASN A 284 5.49 -1.32 -21.54
C ASN A 284 6.53 -0.49 -22.31
N LYS A 285 6.85 0.74 -21.87
CA LYS A 285 7.91 1.52 -22.46
C LYS A 285 9.27 1.13 -21.89
N ASP A 286 10.25 1.01 -22.76
CA ASP A 286 11.62 0.78 -22.31
C ASP A 286 12.18 2.00 -21.57
N PHE A 287 12.84 1.74 -20.45
CA PHE A 287 13.62 2.74 -19.74
C PHE A 287 14.98 2.16 -19.34
N THR A 288 15.96 3.01 -19.17
CA THR A 288 17.32 2.59 -18.87
C THR A 288 17.72 3.08 -17.49
N VAL A 289 18.09 2.16 -16.62
CA VAL A 289 18.67 2.45 -15.33
C VAL A 289 20.15 2.07 -15.37
N LYS A 290 21.04 2.99 -15.00
CA LYS A 290 22.50 2.76 -14.94
C LYS A 290 22.98 2.88 -13.52
N ALA A 291 23.87 1.96 -13.13
CA ALA A 291 24.57 2.09 -11.86
C ALA A 291 25.38 3.41 -11.81
N PRO A 292 25.25 4.20 -10.76
CA PRO A 292 25.99 5.45 -10.65
C PRO A 292 27.48 5.17 -10.44
N ALA A 293 28.31 5.97 -11.12
CA ALA A 293 29.76 5.89 -10.95
C ALA A 293 30.16 6.38 -9.55
N GLY A 294 31.14 5.73 -8.94
CA GLY A 294 31.67 6.16 -7.65
C GLY A 294 30.76 5.87 -6.43
N ALA A 295 29.74 5.01 -6.59
CA ALA A 295 28.92 4.60 -5.47
C ALA A 295 29.76 3.86 -4.40
N THR A 296 29.66 4.28 -3.14
CA THR A 296 30.34 3.67 -2.02
C THR A 296 29.44 2.65 -1.32
N PRO A 297 29.98 1.52 -0.82
CA PRO A 297 29.17 0.59 -0.03
C PRO A 297 28.57 1.29 1.19
N PHE A 298 27.28 1.07 1.42
CA PHE A 298 26.60 1.61 2.60
C PHE A 298 27.01 0.84 3.85
N ASN A 299 27.46 1.57 4.86
CA ASN A 299 27.76 1.01 6.17
C ASN A 299 26.68 1.46 7.17
N SER A 300 25.79 0.53 7.56
CA SER A 300 24.68 0.81 8.48
C SER A 300 25.12 1.27 9.88
N SER A 301 26.37 1.02 10.27
CA SER A 301 26.91 1.47 11.57
C SER A 301 26.96 2.99 11.72
N GLY A 302 26.99 3.76 10.63
CA GLY A 302 27.00 5.22 10.66
C GLY A 302 25.62 5.87 10.87
N LEU A 303 24.54 5.20 10.48
CA LEU A 303 23.18 5.77 10.54
C LEU A 303 22.61 5.75 11.97
N LEU A 304 22.94 4.73 12.76
CA LEU A 304 22.47 4.61 14.15
C LEU A 304 23.24 5.54 15.10
N GLY A 305 24.43 5.98 14.73
CA GLY A 305 25.22 6.94 15.52
C GLY A 305 24.76 8.40 15.39
N GLY A 306 24.09 8.76 14.28
CA GLY A 306 23.65 10.14 14.01
C GLY A 306 22.27 10.51 14.56
N LEU A 307 21.43 9.52 14.92
CA LEU A 307 20.06 9.72 15.44
C LEU A 307 20.01 9.64 16.99
N GLY A 308 21.12 9.39 17.64
CA GLY A 308 21.21 9.21 19.10
C GLY A 308 22.12 10.21 19.84
N ALA A 309 22.53 11.31 19.20
CA ALA A 309 23.29 12.36 19.84
C ALA A 309 22.47 13.62 20.09
#